data_b461ef588031eb8d0d4428b1e99b8dd6
#
_entry.id   b461ef588031eb8d0d4428b1e99b8dd6
#
_cell.length_a   1.000
_cell.length_b   1.000
_cell.length_c   1.000
_cell.angle_alpha   90.00
_cell.angle_beta   90.00
_cell.angle_gamma   90.00
#
_symmetry.space_group_name_H-M   'P 1'
#
loop_
_entity.id
_entity.type
_entity.pdbx_description
1 polymer ?
#
loop_
_entity_poly.entity_id
_entity_poly.type
_entity_poly.pdbx_seq_one_letter_code
_entity_poly.pdbx_strand_id
1 'polypeptide(L)'
;TNLLCVRNPSDLPPRRPRSPQGGFRLKRPGRSRIIATAVIGLIVVLFLSAKSISGFYVDALWHDMLGRGDVFWGTLGVKASLGAVFVTAFVVLMLINGWLADRIAPESIAPSPEERALAGYRQLVGRRQWIVRAVISVVLGLMVGLPAMTQWQEWLLFRNHQSFGIKEPLFNQDISFYVFRLPFAEFVVNWFFGALVLITVVTAAIHYLNGGIRLQVQGRKVTPQAKAHLSVLFAGLAVIRAASYWLSRFSLTDSTRGVVQGATYTDVKAQLPAINLMILVSFAVAALFLWNVRQKGWRIPVLATLMWMLVA
;
A
#
# COMPACT_ATOMS: atom_id res chain seq x y z
N THR A 1 -30.42 -11.83 83.17
CA THR A 1 -30.69 -10.55 82.48
C THR A 1 -29.47 -10.22 81.61
N ASN A 2 -29.47 -10.70 80.36
CA ASN A 2 -28.39 -10.44 79.45
C ASN A 2 -28.66 -9.14 78.69
N LEU A 3 -27.90 -8.09 78.97
CA LEU A 3 -27.85 -6.86 78.22
C LEU A 3 -26.99 -7.07 76.94
N LEU A 4 -27.63 -7.16 75.83
CA LEU A 4 -26.97 -7.05 74.52
C LEU A 4 -26.43 -5.63 74.29
N CYS A 5 -25.09 -5.49 74.40
CA CYS A 5 -24.40 -4.26 73.94
C CYS A 5 -24.58 -4.11 72.43
N VAL A 6 -25.40 -3.20 72.01
CA VAL A 6 -25.49 -2.77 70.60
C VAL A 6 -24.23 -1.95 70.26
N ARG A 7 -23.32 -2.52 69.53
CA ARG A 7 -22.10 -1.87 69.07
C ARG A 7 -22.47 -0.84 68.00
N ASN A 8 -22.15 0.41 68.29
CA ASN A 8 -22.46 1.53 67.40
C ASN A 8 -21.76 1.37 66.02
N PRO A 9 -22.42 1.57 64.90
CA PRO A 9 -21.80 1.45 63.55
C PRO A 9 -20.61 2.39 63.30
N SER A 10 -20.40 3.40 64.15
CA SER A 10 -19.27 4.35 64.04
C SER A 10 -17.93 3.79 64.54
N ASP A 11 -17.91 2.63 65.23
CA ASP A 11 -16.68 2.06 65.80
C ASP A 11 -15.92 1.10 64.85
N LEU A 12 -16.37 1.03 63.58
CA LEU A 12 -15.62 0.23 62.57
C LEU A 12 -14.44 1.04 62.03
N PRO A 13 -13.23 0.47 62.05
CA PRO A 13 -12.08 1.15 61.47
C PRO A 13 -12.31 1.41 59.95
N PRO A 14 -11.84 2.58 59.43
CA PRO A 14 -12.06 2.95 58.06
C PRO A 14 -11.50 1.82 57.16
N ARG A 15 -12.34 1.29 56.25
CA ARG A 15 -11.93 0.30 55.24
C ARG A 15 -10.83 0.91 54.43
N ARG A 16 -9.61 0.34 54.54
CA ARG A 16 -8.48 0.69 53.67
C ARG A 16 -8.93 0.51 52.22
N PRO A 17 -8.74 1.54 51.36
CA PRO A 17 -9.04 1.36 49.94
C PRO A 17 -8.21 0.21 49.40
N ARG A 18 -8.87 -0.80 48.80
CA ARG A 18 -8.20 -1.85 48.08
C ARG A 18 -7.44 -1.21 46.91
N SER A 19 -6.11 -1.22 46.97
CA SER A 19 -5.27 -0.84 45.82
C SER A 19 -5.67 -1.69 44.62
N PRO A 20 -5.82 -1.11 43.41
CA PRO A 20 -6.06 -1.89 42.21
C PRO A 20 -4.85 -2.82 41.99
N GLN A 21 -5.01 -4.08 42.37
CA GLN A 21 -4.03 -5.11 42.07
C GLN A 21 -4.24 -5.54 40.63
N GLY A 22 -3.19 -5.48 39.82
CA GLY A 22 -3.16 -6.16 38.54
C GLY A 22 -2.79 -5.31 37.33
N GLY A 23 -1.87 -4.38 37.45
CA GLY A 23 -1.14 -3.91 36.28
C GLY A 23 -0.27 -5.06 35.74
N PHE A 24 -0.56 -5.56 34.52
CA PHE A 24 0.30 -6.49 33.80
C PHE A 24 1.68 -5.84 33.65
N ARG A 25 2.58 -6.06 34.62
CA ARG A 25 3.98 -5.66 34.49
C ARG A 25 4.65 -6.66 33.56
N LEU A 26 4.73 -6.35 32.28
CA LEU A 26 5.62 -7.02 31.35
C LEU A 26 7.04 -6.93 31.93
N LYS A 27 7.52 -8.04 32.50
CA LYS A 27 8.86 -8.16 33.04
C LYS A 27 9.83 -7.97 31.87
N ARG A 28 10.60 -6.88 31.87
CA ARG A 28 11.60 -6.64 30.81
C ARG A 28 12.53 -7.85 30.74
N PRO A 29 12.68 -8.48 29.57
CA PRO A 29 13.56 -9.64 29.46
C PRO A 29 14.99 -9.22 29.82
N GLY A 30 15.67 -10.05 30.61
CA GLY A 30 17.07 -9.80 30.96
C GLY A 30 17.94 -9.73 29.70
N ARG A 31 19.05 -8.97 29.74
CA ARG A 31 19.98 -8.81 28.60
C ARG A 31 20.42 -10.15 28.01
N SER A 32 20.66 -11.17 28.83
CA SER A 32 21.03 -12.52 28.37
C SER A 32 19.95 -13.19 27.52
N ARG A 33 18.66 -13.01 27.84
CA ARG A 33 17.56 -13.56 27.05
C ARG A 33 17.43 -12.81 25.70
N ILE A 34 17.63 -11.50 25.68
CA ILE A 34 17.62 -10.71 24.44
C ILE A 34 18.76 -11.18 23.52
N ILE A 35 19.96 -11.35 24.05
CA ILE A 35 21.13 -11.83 23.29
C ILE A 35 20.88 -13.25 22.77
N ALA A 36 20.40 -14.16 23.64
CA ALA A 36 20.08 -15.54 23.22
C ALA A 36 19.03 -15.57 22.11
N THR A 37 17.95 -14.78 22.22
CA THR A 37 16.91 -14.70 21.16
C THR A 37 17.47 -14.10 19.88
N ALA A 38 18.34 -13.10 19.95
CA ALA A 38 18.99 -12.50 18.78
C ALA A 38 19.94 -13.50 18.09
N VAL A 39 20.72 -14.26 18.86
CA VAL A 39 21.62 -15.30 18.32
C VAL A 39 20.82 -16.44 17.66
N ILE A 40 19.76 -16.92 18.30
CA ILE A 40 18.89 -17.95 17.71
C ILE A 40 18.24 -17.41 16.43
N GLY A 41 17.72 -16.19 16.46
CA GLY A 41 17.16 -15.52 15.28
C GLY A 41 18.18 -15.41 14.14
N LEU A 42 19.41 -15.02 14.44
CA LEU A 42 20.50 -14.95 13.46
C LEU A 42 20.82 -16.33 12.86
N ILE A 43 20.92 -17.37 13.68
CA ILE A 43 21.17 -18.75 13.22
C ILE A 43 20.05 -19.22 12.29
N VAL A 44 18.79 -18.98 12.67
CA VAL A 44 17.62 -19.31 11.84
C VAL A 44 17.68 -18.58 10.50
N VAL A 45 17.97 -17.28 10.49
CA VAL A 45 18.11 -16.49 9.27
C VAL A 45 19.24 -17.02 8.39
N LEU A 46 20.42 -17.32 8.96
CA LEU A 46 21.55 -17.89 8.23
C LEU A 46 21.19 -19.26 7.63
N PHE A 47 20.53 -20.12 8.38
CA PHE A 47 20.11 -21.44 7.90
C PHE A 47 19.09 -21.34 6.75
N LEU A 48 18.08 -20.48 6.89
CA LEU A 48 17.08 -20.25 5.83
C LEU A 48 17.69 -19.60 4.59
N SER A 49 18.72 -18.77 4.76
CA SER A 49 19.42 -18.11 3.66
C SER A 49 20.46 -19.00 2.97
N ALA A 50 20.91 -20.09 3.61
CA ALA A 50 22.01 -20.91 3.12
C ALA A 50 21.75 -21.47 1.71
N LYS A 51 20.52 -21.94 1.43
CA LYS A 51 20.12 -22.44 0.11
C LYS A 51 20.20 -21.34 -0.97
N SER A 52 19.73 -20.14 -0.63
CA SER A 52 19.72 -19.00 -1.58
C SER A 52 21.14 -18.49 -1.84
N ILE A 53 21.99 -18.42 -0.81
CA ILE A 53 23.39 -18.01 -0.91
C ILE A 53 24.18 -19.04 -1.74
N SER A 54 23.98 -20.35 -1.45
CA SER A 54 24.62 -21.42 -2.21
C SER A 54 24.20 -21.39 -3.67
N GLY A 55 22.91 -21.25 -3.96
CA GLY A 55 22.42 -21.12 -5.34
C GLY A 55 23.04 -19.92 -6.07
N PHE A 56 23.05 -18.76 -5.43
CA PHE A 56 23.68 -17.57 -6.00
C PHE A 56 25.17 -17.76 -6.33
N TYR A 57 25.91 -18.42 -5.43
CA TYR A 57 27.32 -18.68 -5.62
C TYR A 57 27.57 -19.69 -6.75
N VAL A 58 26.78 -20.76 -6.83
CA VAL A 58 26.85 -21.75 -7.89
C VAL A 58 26.53 -21.13 -9.25
N ASP A 59 25.47 -20.29 -9.32
CA ASP A 59 25.11 -19.60 -10.56
C ASP A 59 26.22 -18.63 -11.02
N ALA A 60 26.86 -17.92 -10.08
CA ALA A 60 27.97 -17.03 -10.38
C ALA A 60 29.17 -17.81 -10.96
N LEU A 61 29.56 -18.91 -10.30
CA LEU A 61 30.67 -19.78 -10.79
C LEU A 61 30.34 -20.41 -12.15
N TRP A 62 29.10 -20.85 -12.36
CA TRP A 62 28.68 -21.44 -13.62
C TRP A 62 28.81 -20.46 -14.79
N HIS A 63 28.37 -19.22 -14.62
CA HIS A 63 28.52 -18.16 -15.62
C HIS A 63 30.00 -17.81 -15.86
N ASP A 64 30.82 -17.79 -14.81
CA ASP A 64 32.25 -17.51 -14.92
C ASP A 64 32.98 -18.62 -15.70
N MET A 65 32.67 -19.91 -15.43
CA MET A 65 33.23 -21.07 -16.17
C MET A 65 32.89 -21.03 -17.66
N LEU A 66 31.73 -20.46 -18.02
CA LEU A 66 31.32 -20.27 -19.42
C LEU A 66 31.90 -19.01 -20.06
N GLY A 67 32.73 -18.23 -19.36
CA GLY A 67 33.22 -16.94 -19.80
C GLY A 67 32.14 -15.88 -19.99
N ARG A 68 30.98 -16.02 -19.31
CA ARG A 68 29.81 -15.15 -19.42
C ARG A 68 29.46 -14.51 -18.10
N GLY A 69 30.44 -14.18 -17.29
CA GLY A 69 30.25 -13.43 -16.03
C GLY A 69 29.58 -12.06 -16.24
N ASP A 70 29.79 -11.45 -17.39
CA ASP A 70 29.14 -10.19 -17.82
C ASP A 70 27.60 -10.32 -17.81
N VAL A 71 27.05 -11.45 -18.27
CA VAL A 71 25.61 -11.70 -18.29
C VAL A 71 25.06 -11.84 -16.87
N PHE A 72 25.78 -12.54 -16.00
CA PHE A 72 25.36 -12.71 -14.59
C PHE A 72 25.28 -11.37 -13.88
N TRP A 73 26.36 -10.60 -13.89
CA TRP A 73 26.43 -9.31 -13.21
C TRP A 73 25.52 -8.26 -13.86
N GLY A 74 25.38 -8.28 -15.18
CA GLY A 74 24.46 -7.41 -15.92
C GLY A 74 23.00 -7.65 -15.52
N THR A 75 22.58 -8.93 -15.49
CA THR A 75 21.23 -9.31 -15.06
C THR A 75 20.96 -8.94 -13.60
N LEU A 76 21.93 -9.19 -12.73
CA LEU A 76 21.82 -8.79 -11.31
C LEU A 76 21.70 -7.27 -11.14
N GLY A 77 22.50 -6.51 -11.92
CA GLY A 77 22.43 -5.05 -11.93
C GLY A 77 21.07 -4.53 -12.37
N VAL A 78 20.47 -5.12 -13.42
CA VAL A 78 19.11 -4.77 -13.86
C VAL A 78 18.08 -5.11 -12.81
N LYS A 79 18.12 -6.30 -12.20
CA LYS A 79 17.22 -6.68 -11.11
C LYS A 79 17.32 -5.71 -9.94
N ALA A 80 18.54 -5.44 -9.49
CA ALA A 80 18.79 -4.52 -8.35
C ALA A 80 18.33 -3.09 -8.66
N SER A 81 18.58 -2.58 -9.87
CA SER A 81 18.15 -1.25 -10.27
C SER A 81 16.62 -1.12 -10.31
N LEU A 82 15.92 -2.12 -10.86
CA LEU A 82 14.46 -2.16 -10.83
C LEU A 82 13.95 -2.15 -9.39
N GLY A 83 14.41 -3.06 -8.55
CA GLY A 83 14.02 -3.09 -7.14
C GLY A 83 14.25 -1.74 -6.46
N ALA A 84 15.43 -1.14 -6.65
CA ALA A 84 15.77 0.16 -6.07
C ALA A 84 14.84 1.28 -6.56
N VAL A 85 14.52 1.34 -7.85
CA VAL A 85 13.62 2.35 -8.42
C VAL A 85 12.23 2.23 -7.82
N PHE A 86 11.63 1.02 -7.80
CA PHE A 86 10.27 0.82 -7.31
C PHE A 86 10.19 0.98 -5.78
N VAL A 87 11.18 0.53 -5.02
CA VAL A 87 11.28 0.77 -3.57
C VAL A 87 11.36 2.27 -3.29
N THR A 88 12.26 2.97 -3.98
CA THR A 88 12.44 4.42 -3.79
C THR A 88 11.18 5.19 -4.16
N ALA A 89 10.55 4.86 -5.29
CA ALA A 89 9.30 5.48 -5.71
C ALA A 89 8.21 5.32 -4.65
N PHE A 90 8.02 4.10 -4.11
CA PHE A 90 7.05 3.87 -3.05
C PHE A 90 7.38 4.67 -1.78
N VAL A 91 8.64 4.61 -1.31
CA VAL A 91 9.07 5.30 -0.09
C VAL A 91 8.86 6.80 -0.21
N VAL A 92 9.27 7.41 -1.34
CA VAL A 92 9.11 8.85 -1.58
C VAL A 92 7.62 9.23 -1.59
N LEU A 93 6.78 8.50 -2.33
CA LEU A 93 5.34 8.76 -2.37
C LEU A 93 4.71 8.63 -0.97
N MET A 94 5.09 7.60 -0.23
CA MET A 94 4.59 7.35 1.12
C MET A 94 5.01 8.45 2.10
N LEU A 95 6.28 8.89 2.05
CA LEU A 95 6.79 9.98 2.91
C LEU A 95 6.13 11.32 2.59
N ILE A 96 5.93 11.64 1.30
CA ILE A 96 5.23 12.87 0.88
C ILE A 96 3.81 12.88 1.43
N ASN A 97 3.05 11.77 1.26
CA ASN A 97 1.68 11.67 1.75
C ASN A 97 1.62 11.71 3.29
N GLY A 98 2.55 11.03 3.98
CA GLY A 98 2.66 11.08 5.42
C GLY A 98 2.98 12.49 5.94
N TRP A 99 3.94 13.19 5.32
CA TRP A 99 4.28 14.57 5.65
C TRP A 99 3.10 15.52 5.42
N LEU A 100 2.41 15.37 4.28
CA LEU A 100 1.23 16.19 3.97
C LEU A 100 0.10 15.94 4.97
N ALA A 101 -0.17 14.69 5.33
CA ALA A 101 -1.18 14.34 6.33
C ALA A 101 -0.89 14.96 7.70
N ASP A 102 0.40 15.12 8.07
CA ASP A 102 0.78 15.82 9.29
C ASP A 102 0.59 17.32 9.20
N ARG A 103 1.01 17.90 8.08
CA ARG A 103 0.92 19.35 7.89
C ARG A 103 -0.51 19.87 7.92
N ILE A 104 -1.46 19.07 7.46
CA ILE A 104 -2.88 19.41 7.42
C ILE A 104 -3.68 18.86 8.62
N ALA A 105 -2.99 18.31 9.62
CA ALA A 105 -3.61 17.83 10.85
C ALA A 105 -4.27 18.99 11.61
N PRO A 106 -5.43 18.79 12.25
CA PRO A 106 -6.09 19.85 13.03
C PRO A 106 -5.28 20.21 14.28
N GLU A 107 -5.11 21.51 14.55
CA GLU A 107 -4.32 22.04 15.68
C GLU A 107 -4.99 21.80 17.04
N SER A 108 -6.31 21.85 17.11
CA SER A 108 -7.06 21.67 18.35
C SER A 108 -8.13 20.59 18.20
N ILE A 109 -8.16 19.67 19.14
CA ILE A 109 -9.09 18.56 19.16
C ILE A 109 -9.79 18.56 20.51
N ALA A 110 -11.15 18.59 20.50
CA ALA A 110 -11.92 18.45 21.74
C ALA A 110 -11.72 17.04 22.31
N PRO A 111 -11.50 16.88 23.63
CA PRO A 111 -11.19 15.60 24.25
C PRO A 111 -12.37 14.63 24.14
N SER A 112 -12.21 13.60 23.27
CA SER A 112 -13.12 12.45 23.19
C SER A 112 -12.53 11.23 23.90
N PRO A 113 -13.33 10.21 24.26
CA PRO A 113 -12.81 8.97 24.84
C PRO A 113 -11.75 8.29 23.97
N GLU A 114 -11.89 8.34 22.64
CA GLU A 114 -10.91 7.83 21.66
C GLU A 114 -9.59 8.59 21.76
N GLU A 115 -9.62 9.88 21.97
CA GLU A 115 -8.43 10.72 22.07
C GLU A 115 -7.58 10.43 23.29
N ARG A 116 -8.18 9.98 24.40
CA ARG A 116 -7.41 9.56 25.57
C ARG A 116 -6.57 8.31 25.28
N ALA A 117 -7.09 7.37 24.49
CA ALA A 117 -6.33 6.21 24.05
C ALA A 117 -5.22 6.60 23.06
N LEU A 118 -5.52 7.51 22.11
CA LEU A 118 -4.55 8.03 21.14
C LEU A 118 -3.52 8.98 21.76
N ALA A 119 -3.85 9.66 22.88
CA ALA A 119 -2.91 10.50 23.61
C ALA A 119 -1.73 9.69 24.16
N GLY A 120 -1.97 8.47 24.64
CA GLY A 120 -0.90 7.54 25.06
C GLY A 120 0.05 7.20 23.91
N TYR A 121 -0.49 6.91 22.72
CA TYR A 121 0.31 6.68 21.50
C TYR A 121 1.12 7.92 21.11
N ARG A 122 0.49 9.11 21.11
CA ARG A 122 1.17 10.38 20.79
C ARG A 122 2.27 10.72 21.79
N GLN A 123 2.11 10.40 23.07
CA GLN A 123 3.17 10.57 24.06
C GLN A 123 4.35 9.61 23.85
N LEU A 124 4.09 8.37 23.47
CA LEU A 124 5.14 7.37 23.21
C LEU A 124 5.93 7.68 21.92
N VAL A 125 5.24 8.06 20.86
CA VAL A 125 5.83 8.30 19.54
C VAL A 125 6.33 9.75 19.41
N GLY A 126 5.63 10.73 19.97
CA GLY A 126 5.95 12.15 20.15
C GLY A 126 6.98 12.73 19.17
N ARG A 127 8.13 13.15 19.71
CA ARG A 127 9.22 13.79 18.94
C ARG A 127 9.85 12.89 17.85
N ARG A 128 9.58 11.55 17.87
CA ARG A 128 10.16 10.57 16.94
C ARG A 128 9.16 10.05 15.88
N GLN A 129 8.01 10.70 15.71
CA GLN A 129 6.98 10.26 14.75
C GLN A 129 7.53 10.10 13.33
N TRP A 130 8.43 11.00 12.91
CA TRP A 130 9.07 10.93 11.60
C TRP A 130 9.91 9.65 11.40
N ILE A 131 10.61 9.19 12.46
CA ILE A 131 11.42 7.95 12.40
C ILE A 131 10.50 6.74 12.20
N VAL A 132 9.42 6.65 13.00
CA VAL A 132 8.45 5.56 12.89
C VAL A 132 7.85 5.51 11.48
N ARG A 133 7.49 6.67 10.92
CA ARG A 133 6.97 6.76 9.55
C ARG A 133 8.00 6.40 8.51
N ALA A 134 9.23 6.86 8.65
CA ALA A 134 10.32 6.50 7.75
C ALA A 134 10.55 4.98 7.76
N VAL A 135 10.61 4.36 8.94
CA VAL A 135 10.77 2.90 9.07
C VAL A 135 9.60 2.16 8.42
N ILE A 136 8.36 2.55 8.70
CA ILE A 136 7.18 1.95 8.09
C ILE A 136 7.22 2.12 6.56
N SER A 137 7.57 3.31 6.07
CA SER A 137 7.67 3.58 4.63
C SER A 137 8.73 2.71 3.95
N VAL A 138 9.89 2.53 4.59
CA VAL A 138 10.95 1.66 4.07
C VAL A 138 10.53 0.20 4.10
N VAL A 139 9.96 -0.29 5.20
CA VAL A 139 9.50 -1.69 5.31
C VAL A 139 8.45 -2.00 4.25
N LEU A 140 7.42 -1.15 4.13
CA LEU A 140 6.39 -1.31 3.11
C LEU A 140 6.95 -1.14 1.69
N GLY A 141 7.89 -0.20 1.50
CA GLY A 141 8.59 0.00 0.24
C GLY A 141 9.37 -1.22 -0.21
N LEU A 142 10.08 -1.88 0.71
CA LEU A 142 10.75 -3.15 0.42
C LEU A 142 9.74 -4.25 0.06
N MET A 143 8.64 -4.37 0.80
CA MET A 143 7.61 -5.38 0.53
C MET A 143 6.94 -5.20 -0.85
N VAL A 144 6.67 -3.96 -1.26
CA VAL A 144 5.94 -3.63 -2.49
C VAL A 144 6.88 -3.45 -3.68
N GLY A 145 8.09 -2.93 -3.45
CA GLY A 145 9.03 -2.59 -4.52
C GLY A 145 9.96 -3.73 -4.92
N LEU A 146 10.44 -4.58 -3.98
CA LEU A 146 11.35 -5.67 -4.33
C LEU A 146 10.77 -6.68 -5.33
N PRO A 147 9.47 -7.06 -5.30
CA PRO A 147 8.92 -7.94 -6.31
C PRO A 147 9.07 -7.43 -7.76
N ALA A 148 9.27 -6.12 -7.97
CA ALA A 148 9.54 -5.58 -9.30
C ALA A 148 10.83 -6.12 -9.93
N MET A 149 11.75 -6.66 -9.14
CA MET A 149 12.96 -7.34 -9.63
C MET A 149 12.63 -8.55 -10.53
N THR A 150 11.47 -9.17 -10.37
CA THR A 150 11.06 -10.31 -11.20
C THR A 150 10.73 -9.90 -12.64
N GLN A 151 10.44 -8.64 -12.88
CA GLN A 151 10.07 -8.08 -14.20
C GLN A 151 11.30 -7.59 -14.99
N TRP A 152 12.48 -8.12 -14.70
CA TRP A 152 13.71 -7.69 -15.35
C TRP A 152 13.76 -8.02 -16.84
N GLN A 153 13.12 -9.13 -17.27
CA GLN A 153 13.04 -9.53 -18.66
C GLN A 153 12.14 -8.58 -19.46
N GLU A 154 10.94 -8.29 -18.93
CA GLU A 154 9.99 -7.36 -19.53
C GLU A 154 10.58 -5.95 -19.64
N TRP A 155 11.37 -5.55 -18.65
CA TRP A 155 12.11 -4.29 -18.71
C TRP A 155 13.17 -4.26 -19.80
N LEU A 156 13.97 -5.32 -19.94
CA LEU A 156 14.99 -5.41 -21.00
C LEU A 156 14.35 -5.43 -22.39
N LEU A 157 13.26 -6.15 -22.56
CA LEU A 157 12.49 -6.20 -23.80
C LEU A 157 11.88 -4.82 -24.12
N PHE A 158 11.31 -4.15 -23.12
CA PHE A 158 10.77 -2.80 -23.25
C PHE A 158 11.85 -1.80 -23.70
N ARG A 159 13.02 -1.85 -23.09
CA ARG A 159 14.13 -0.92 -23.37
C ARG A 159 14.77 -1.16 -24.75
N ASN A 160 14.91 -2.42 -25.14
CA ASN A 160 15.61 -2.82 -26.36
C ASN A 160 14.65 -3.26 -27.47
N HIS A 161 13.40 -2.76 -27.47
CA HIS A 161 12.41 -3.14 -28.46
C HIS A 161 12.85 -2.80 -29.89
N GLN A 162 12.54 -3.69 -30.82
CA GLN A 162 12.74 -3.52 -32.26
C GLN A 162 11.38 -3.62 -32.96
N SER A 163 11.13 -2.75 -33.94
CA SER A 163 9.91 -2.84 -34.74
C SER A 163 9.96 -4.04 -35.68
N PHE A 164 8.85 -4.77 -35.79
CA PHE A 164 8.71 -5.86 -36.74
C PHE A 164 8.25 -5.38 -38.13
N GLY A 165 7.82 -4.12 -38.24
CA GLY A 165 7.30 -3.56 -39.51
C GLY A 165 5.92 -4.09 -39.91
N ILE A 166 5.30 -4.94 -39.07
CA ILE A 166 3.98 -5.53 -39.31
C ILE A 166 3.01 -4.96 -38.29
N LYS A 167 1.89 -4.42 -38.78
CA LYS A 167 0.86 -3.82 -37.93
C LYS A 167 -0.32 -4.76 -37.74
N GLU A 168 -0.81 -4.78 -36.51
CA GLU A 168 -2.01 -5.51 -36.15
C GLU A 168 -3.26 -4.75 -36.69
N PRO A 169 -4.27 -5.45 -37.26
CA PRO A 169 -5.36 -4.80 -38.00
C PRO A 169 -6.38 -4.06 -37.12
N LEU A 170 -6.55 -4.40 -35.84
CA LEU A 170 -7.58 -3.82 -34.98
C LEU A 170 -7.20 -2.42 -34.47
N PHE A 171 -5.98 -2.26 -33.97
CA PHE A 171 -5.48 -0.99 -33.39
C PHE A 171 -4.39 -0.34 -34.25
N ASN A 172 -3.98 -0.97 -35.35
CA ASN A 172 -2.92 -0.51 -36.26
C ASN A 172 -1.56 -0.27 -35.54
N GLN A 173 -1.32 -1.00 -34.44
CA GLN A 173 -0.06 -0.99 -33.72
C GLN A 173 0.90 -2.03 -34.27
N ASP A 174 2.21 -1.72 -34.25
CA ASP A 174 3.23 -2.70 -34.60
C ASP A 174 3.16 -3.89 -33.62
N ILE A 175 3.31 -5.12 -34.12
CA ILE A 175 3.26 -6.33 -33.30
C ILE A 175 4.30 -6.30 -32.17
N SER A 176 5.44 -5.63 -32.40
CA SER A 176 6.47 -5.44 -31.38
C SER A 176 5.97 -4.69 -30.14
N PHE A 177 4.95 -3.84 -30.26
CA PHE A 177 4.32 -3.15 -29.11
C PHE A 177 3.72 -4.15 -28.13
N TYR A 178 3.02 -5.17 -28.63
CA TYR A 178 2.36 -6.19 -27.82
C TYR A 178 3.37 -7.10 -27.12
N VAL A 179 4.47 -7.43 -27.80
CA VAL A 179 5.49 -8.34 -27.28
C VAL A 179 6.44 -7.64 -26.30
N PHE A 180 6.87 -6.43 -26.62
CA PHE A 180 7.97 -5.77 -25.89
C PHE A 180 7.53 -4.66 -24.96
N ARG A 181 6.48 -3.92 -25.30
CA ARG A 181 6.11 -2.73 -24.53
C ARG A 181 4.92 -2.92 -23.61
N LEU A 182 3.89 -3.61 -24.10
CA LEU A 182 2.63 -3.77 -23.39
C LEU A 182 2.81 -4.48 -22.03
N PRO A 183 3.54 -5.62 -21.92
CA PRO A 183 3.64 -6.33 -20.64
C PRO A 183 4.26 -5.49 -19.52
N PHE A 184 5.36 -4.79 -19.83
CA PHE A 184 5.99 -3.93 -18.83
C PHE A 184 5.13 -2.70 -18.49
N ALA A 185 4.44 -2.10 -19.45
CA ALA A 185 3.53 -0.98 -19.22
C ALA A 185 2.35 -1.38 -18.33
N GLU A 186 1.76 -2.55 -18.55
CA GLU A 186 0.69 -3.10 -17.70
C GLU A 186 1.20 -3.37 -16.28
N PHE A 187 2.39 -3.94 -16.14
CA PHE A 187 3.01 -4.14 -14.84
C PHE A 187 3.17 -2.80 -14.08
N VAL A 188 3.72 -1.77 -14.73
CA VAL A 188 3.95 -0.45 -14.11
C VAL A 188 2.63 0.16 -13.64
N VAL A 189 1.60 0.17 -14.49
CA VAL A 189 0.29 0.74 -14.13
C VAL A 189 -0.36 -0.03 -12.98
N ASN A 190 -0.32 -1.36 -13.01
CA ASN A 190 -0.88 -2.20 -11.95
C ASN A 190 -0.10 -2.04 -10.63
N TRP A 191 1.22 -1.91 -10.71
CA TRP A 191 2.05 -1.65 -9.55
C TRP A 191 1.71 -0.29 -8.91
N PHE A 192 1.59 0.78 -9.70
CA PHE A 192 1.20 2.09 -9.20
C PHE A 192 -0.20 2.08 -8.58
N PHE A 193 -1.13 1.32 -9.16
CA PHE A 193 -2.45 1.16 -8.57
C PHE A 193 -2.37 0.52 -7.18
N GLY A 194 -1.72 -0.63 -7.05
CA GLY A 194 -1.54 -1.33 -5.77
C GLY A 194 -0.78 -0.48 -4.74
N ALA A 195 0.30 0.18 -5.15
CA ALA A 195 1.07 1.09 -4.31
C ALA A 195 0.20 2.25 -3.78
N LEU A 196 -0.57 2.91 -4.66
CA LEU A 196 -1.42 4.03 -4.26
C LEU A 196 -2.60 3.59 -3.38
N VAL A 197 -3.15 2.38 -3.57
CA VAL A 197 -4.15 1.80 -2.64
C VAL A 197 -3.54 1.68 -1.24
N LEU A 198 -2.36 1.09 -1.11
CA LEU A 198 -1.70 0.92 0.19
C LEU A 198 -1.36 2.27 0.82
N ILE A 199 -0.82 3.22 0.04
CA ILE A 199 -0.54 4.58 0.49
C ILE A 199 -1.82 5.26 0.98
N THR A 200 -2.95 5.09 0.28
CA THR A 200 -4.24 5.66 0.68
C THR A 200 -4.71 5.10 2.01
N VAL A 201 -4.60 3.78 2.22
CA VAL A 201 -4.96 3.13 3.47
C VAL A 201 -4.09 3.63 4.63
N VAL A 202 -2.77 3.68 4.45
CA VAL A 202 -1.86 4.18 5.49
C VAL A 202 -2.07 5.67 5.75
N THR A 203 -2.31 6.47 4.72
CA THR A 203 -2.63 7.91 4.87
C THR A 203 -3.93 8.11 5.65
N ALA A 204 -4.96 7.29 5.39
CA ALA A 204 -6.20 7.31 6.17
C ALA A 204 -5.95 6.95 7.65
N ALA A 205 -5.09 5.95 7.92
CA ALA A 205 -4.68 5.62 9.29
C ALA A 205 -3.90 6.76 9.96
N ILE A 206 -3.01 7.45 9.24
CA ILE A 206 -2.32 8.64 9.75
C ILE A 206 -3.31 9.75 10.07
N HIS A 207 -4.30 10.01 9.21
CA HIS A 207 -5.36 10.99 9.51
C HIS A 207 -6.20 10.59 10.72
N TYR A 208 -6.47 9.30 10.91
CA TYR A 208 -7.16 8.82 12.12
C TYR A 208 -6.31 9.07 13.37
N LEU A 209 -5.03 8.70 13.35
CA LEU A 209 -4.10 8.93 14.46
C LEU A 209 -3.91 10.44 14.77
N ASN A 210 -3.96 11.29 13.76
CA ASN A 210 -3.86 12.75 13.90
C ASN A 210 -5.19 13.42 14.26
N GLY A 211 -6.30 12.64 14.43
CA GLY A 211 -7.62 13.18 14.76
C GLY A 211 -8.35 13.87 13.60
N GLY A 212 -7.86 13.71 12.37
CA GLY A 212 -8.53 14.14 11.14
C GLY A 212 -9.75 13.30 10.79
N ILE A 213 -9.78 12.04 11.24
CA ILE A 213 -10.90 11.11 11.13
C ILE A 213 -11.32 10.71 12.55
N ARG A 214 -12.61 10.83 12.88
CA ARG A 214 -13.18 10.54 14.21
C ARG A 214 -14.40 9.65 14.04
N LEU A 215 -14.35 8.42 14.53
CA LEU A 215 -15.42 7.45 14.31
C LEU A 215 -16.58 7.57 15.31
N GLN A 216 -16.30 7.95 16.56
CA GLN A 216 -17.27 7.93 17.69
C GLN A 216 -17.87 9.30 18.03
N VAL A 217 -17.56 10.36 17.27
CA VAL A 217 -18.09 11.71 17.55
C VAL A 217 -19.42 11.92 16.81
N GLN A 218 -20.42 12.47 17.53
CA GLN A 218 -21.65 12.97 16.91
C GLN A 218 -21.34 14.22 16.10
N GLY A 219 -21.62 14.22 14.77
CA GLY A 219 -21.36 15.33 13.88
C GLY A 219 -20.40 15.01 12.73
N ARG A 220 -19.50 15.94 12.38
CA ARG A 220 -18.55 15.74 11.29
C ARG A 220 -17.47 14.75 11.68
N LYS A 221 -17.53 13.55 11.12
CA LYS A 221 -16.57 12.46 11.37
C LYS A 221 -15.20 12.67 10.72
N VAL A 222 -15.11 13.51 9.69
CA VAL A 222 -13.87 13.74 8.92
C VAL A 222 -13.66 15.24 8.73
N THR A 223 -12.45 15.71 9.00
CA THR A 223 -12.08 17.12 8.77
C THR A 223 -12.07 17.45 7.27
N PRO A 224 -12.32 18.71 6.87
CA PRO A 224 -12.29 19.11 5.46
C PRO A 224 -10.94 18.84 4.80
N GLN A 225 -9.85 19.01 5.53
CA GLN A 225 -8.48 18.80 5.06
C GLN A 225 -8.18 17.30 4.79
N ALA A 226 -8.49 16.43 5.77
CA ALA A 226 -8.35 14.99 5.60
C ALA A 226 -9.22 14.47 4.45
N LYS A 227 -10.46 14.98 4.33
CA LYS A 227 -11.35 14.67 3.23
C LYS A 227 -10.75 15.08 1.88
N ALA A 228 -10.22 16.30 1.78
CA ALA A 228 -9.61 16.81 0.56
C ALA A 228 -8.42 15.94 0.14
N HIS A 229 -7.52 15.62 1.07
CA HIS A 229 -6.36 14.76 0.79
C HIS A 229 -6.78 13.38 0.30
N LEU A 230 -7.68 12.70 1.00
CA LEU A 230 -8.18 11.39 0.57
C LEU A 230 -8.93 11.46 -0.77
N SER A 231 -9.67 12.54 -1.03
CA SER A 231 -10.33 12.73 -2.34
C SER A 231 -9.32 12.83 -3.48
N VAL A 232 -8.19 13.52 -3.28
CA VAL A 232 -7.11 13.57 -4.29
C VAL A 232 -6.50 12.19 -4.53
N LEU A 233 -6.26 11.41 -3.47
CA LEU A 233 -5.74 10.05 -3.61
C LEU A 233 -6.72 9.13 -4.35
N PHE A 234 -8.02 9.19 -4.03
CA PHE A 234 -9.04 8.45 -4.77
C PHE A 234 -9.17 8.89 -6.23
N ALA A 235 -9.03 10.18 -6.51
CA ALA A 235 -8.96 10.66 -7.88
C ALA A 235 -7.75 10.08 -8.62
N GLY A 236 -6.58 10.03 -7.98
CA GLY A 236 -5.39 9.38 -8.52
C GLY A 236 -5.60 7.91 -8.82
N LEU A 237 -6.24 7.15 -7.90
CA LEU A 237 -6.60 5.75 -8.13
C LEU A 237 -7.52 5.58 -9.36
N ALA A 238 -8.52 6.45 -9.51
CA ALA A 238 -9.42 6.40 -10.66
C ALA A 238 -8.70 6.70 -11.99
N VAL A 239 -7.75 7.65 -12.00
CA VAL A 239 -6.92 7.95 -13.17
C VAL A 239 -6.01 6.77 -13.53
N ILE A 240 -5.34 6.17 -12.55
CA ILE A 240 -4.49 4.98 -12.80
C ILE A 240 -5.35 3.81 -13.32
N ARG A 241 -6.57 3.65 -12.79
CA ARG A 241 -7.48 2.62 -13.28
C ARG A 241 -7.94 2.89 -14.72
N ALA A 242 -8.17 4.15 -15.10
CA ALA A 242 -8.44 4.53 -16.49
C ALA A 242 -7.26 4.14 -17.41
N ALA A 243 -6.01 4.37 -16.96
CA ALA A 243 -4.81 3.94 -17.70
C ALA A 243 -4.73 2.41 -17.81
N SER A 244 -5.08 1.67 -16.74
CA SER A 244 -5.15 0.21 -16.78
C SER A 244 -6.18 -0.28 -17.82
N TYR A 245 -7.38 0.30 -17.86
CA TYR A 245 -8.38 -0.02 -18.88
C TYR A 245 -7.89 0.37 -20.29
N TRP A 246 -7.18 1.49 -20.42
CA TRP A 246 -6.63 1.88 -21.70
C TRP A 246 -5.61 0.85 -22.24
N LEU A 247 -4.77 0.29 -21.40
CA LEU A 247 -3.84 -0.79 -21.78
C LEU A 247 -4.60 -2.09 -22.07
N SER A 248 -5.57 -2.47 -21.24
CA SER A 248 -6.31 -3.72 -21.38
C SER A 248 -7.11 -3.82 -22.69
N ARG A 249 -7.33 -2.71 -23.42
CA ARG A 249 -7.89 -2.77 -24.77
C ARG A 249 -7.01 -3.56 -25.73
N PHE A 250 -5.70 -3.39 -25.59
CA PHE A 250 -4.72 -4.05 -26.46
C PHE A 250 -4.62 -5.55 -26.16
N SER A 251 -4.85 -5.98 -24.94
CA SER A 251 -4.85 -7.40 -24.55
C SER A 251 -6.00 -8.19 -25.21
N LEU A 252 -7.02 -7.51 -25.78
CA LEU A 252 -8.10 -8.18 -26.52
C LEU A 252 -7.59 -8.86 -27.79
N THR A 253 -6.49 -8.40 -28.38
CA THR A 253 -5.90 -9.01 -29.58
C THR A 253 -5.33 -10.40 -29.33
N ASP A 254 -4.99 -10.74 -28.08
CA ASP A 254 -4.50 -12.04 -27.64
C ASP A 254 -5.55 -12.80 -26.78
N SER A 255 -6.82 -12.55 -27.01
CA SER A 255 -7.92 -13.19 -26.28
C SER A 255 -7.93 -14.70 -26.51
N THR A 256 -7.99 -15.48 -25.43
CA THR A 256 -8.10 -16.95 -25.45
C THR A 256 -9.53 -17.42 -25.16
N ARG A 257 -10.53 -16.52 -25.19
CA ARG A 257 -11.92 -16.84 -24.83
C ARG A 257 -12.70 -17.57 -25.91
N GLY A 258 -12.23 -17.52 -27.15
CA GLY A 258 -12.86 -18.21 -28.29
C GLY A 258 -12.27 -19.59 -28.56
N VAL A 259 -12.77 -20.22 -29.63
CA VAL A 259 -12.21 -21.47 -30.16
C VAL A 259 -10.86 -21.21 -30.86
N VAL A 260 -10.66 -19.99 -31.33
CA VAL A 260 -9.43 -19.54 -31.97
C VAL A 260 -8.80 -18.44 -31.11
N GLN A 261 -7.49 -18.47 -30.97
CA GLN A 261 -6.74 -17.42 -30.29
C GLN A 261 -6.81 -16.12 -31.10
N GLY A 262 -7.11 -15.02 -30.40
CA GLY A 262 -7.24 -13.69 -30.99
C GLY A 262 -8.56 -13.00 -30.66
N ALA A 263 -8.74 -11.77 -31.14
CA ALA A 263 -9.93 -10.97 -30.91
C ALA A 263 -11.16 -11.60 -31.59
N THR A 264 -12.13 -12.02 -30.79
CA THR A 264 -13.42 -12.53 -31.26
C THR A 264 -14.38 -11.40 -31.62
N TYR A 265 -15.48 -11.73 -32.30
CA TYR A 265 -16.56 -10.77 -32.57
C TYR A 265 -17.10 -10.13 -31.27
N THR A 266 -17.23 -10.92 -30.22
CA THR A 266 -17.67 -10.44 -28.90
C THR A 266 -16.68 -9.47 -28.28
N ASP A 267 -15.37 -9.77 -28.41
CA ASP A 267 -14.31 -8.88 -27.89
C ASP A 267 -14.36 -7.52 -28.57
N VAL A 268 -14.56 -7.49 -29.89
CA VAL A 268 -14.58 -6.23 -30.67
C VAL A 268 -15.90 -5.47 -30.51
N LYS A 269 -17.06 -6.17 -30.54
CA LYS A 269 -18.38 -5.52 -30.58
C LYS A 269 -19.03 -5.28 -29.21
N ALA A 270 -18.62 -6.01 -28.18
CA ALA A 270 -19.17 -5.83 -26.83
C ALA A 270 -18.09 -5.39 -25.83
N GLN A 271 -16.96 -6.09 -25.74
CA GLN A 271 -15.99 -5.83 -24.70
C GLN A 271 -15.17 -4.55 -24.93
N LEU A 272 -14.72 -4.30 -26.15
CA LEU A 272 -13.99 -3.07 -26.47
C LEU A 272 -14.81 -1.80 -26.21
N PRO A 273 -16.08 -1.67 -26.64
CA PRO A 273 -16.93 -0.56 -26.23
C PRO A 273 -17.15 -0.45 -24.72
N ALA A 274 -17.30 -1.59 -24.01
CA ALA A 274 -17.44 -1.59 -22.57
C ALA A 274 -16.16 -1.08 -21.88
N ILE A 275 -14.96 -1.52 -22.30
CA ILE A 275 -13.69 -1.01 -21.77
C ILE A 275 -13.55 0.50 -22.04
N ASN A 276 -13.92 0.98 -23.23
CA ASN A 276 -13.89 2.41 -23.54
C ASN A 276 -14.85 3.20 -22.64
N LEU A 277 -16.03 2.66 -22.34
CA LEU A 277 -16.96 3.26 -21.39
C LEU A 277 -16.33 3.30 -19.99
N MET A 278 -15.65 2.22 -19.55
CA MET A 278 -14.97 2.16 -18.26
C MET A 278 -13.86 3.22 -18.12
N ILE A 279 -13.14 3.52 -19.20
CA ILE A 279 -12.16 4.62 -19.21
C ILE A 279 -12.87 5.96 -18.93
N LEU A 280 -13.96 6.24 -19.65
CA LEU A 280 -14.73 7.49 -19.47
C LEU A 280 -15.32 7.58 -18.06
N VAL A 281 -15.91 6.51 -17.56
CA VAL A 281 -16.47 6.44 -16.20
C VAL A 281 -15.35 6.67 -15.15
N SER A 282 -14.18 6.08 -15.33
CA SER A 282 -13.05 6.27 -14.42
C SER A 282 -12.57 7.72 -14.38
N PHE A 283 -12.50 8.40 -15.52
CA PHE A 283 -12.20 9.84 -15.57
C PHE A 283 -13.32 10.69 -14.94
N ALA A 284 -14.59 10.35 -15.17
CA ALA A 284 -15.71 11.02 -14.53
C ALA A 284 -15.66 10.89 -13.00
N VAL A 285 -15.35 9.69 -12.51
CA VAL A 285 -15.14 9.43 -11.07
C VAL A 285 -13.98 10.26 -10.53
N ALA A 286 -12.85 10.31 -11.23
CA ALA A 286 -11.71 11.13 -10.84
C ALA A 286 -12.11 12.63 -10.74
N ALA A 287 -12.84 13.15 -11.72
CA ALA A 287 -13.35 14.51 -11.73
C ALA A 287 -14.30 14.77 -10.55
N LEU A 288 -15.20 13.84 -10.24
CA LEU A 288 -16.12 13.93 -9.11
C LEU A 288 -15.36 13.96 -7.76
N PHE A 289 -14.29 13.16 -7.60
CA PHE A 289 -13.44 13.21 -6.42
C PHE A 289 -12.71 14.56 -6.29
N LEU A 290 -12.18 15.10 -7.38
CA LEU A 290 -11.54 16.41 -7.38
C LEU A 290 -12.57 17.54 -7.10
N TRP A 291 -13.75 17.47 -7.67
CA TRP A 291 -14.84 18.38 -7.35
C TRP A 291 -15.21 18.33 -5.87
N ASN A 292 -15.21 17.12 -5.30
CA ASN A 292 -15.54 16.92 -3.88
C ASN A 292 -14.56 17.58 -2.92
N VAL A 293 -13.34 17.91 -3.34
CA VAL A 293 -12.38 18.68 -2.51
C VAL A 293 -13.01 19.98 -2.03
N ARG A 294 -13.80 20.64 -2.89
CA ARG A 294 -14.47 21.92 -2.59
C ARG A 294 -15.83 21.76 -1.89
N GLN A 295 -16.44 20.59 -1.93
CA GLN A 295 -17.77 20.34 -1.35
C GLN A 295 -17.71 19.97 0.12
N LYS A 296 -18.80 20.22 0.88
CA LYS A 296 -18.86 19.93 2.34
C LYS A 296 -19.30 18.49 2.69
N GLY A 297 -19.68 17.66 1.71
CA GLY A 297 -20.29 16.33 1.92
C GLY A 297 -19.50 15.16 1.34
N TRP A 298 -19.82 13.92 1.76
CA TRP A 298 -19.28 12.66 1.24
C TRP A 298 -20.24 11.93 0.29
N ARG A 299 -21.46 12.43 0.11
CA ARG A 299 -22.50 11.75 -0.68
C ARG A 299 -22.06 11.51 -2.12
N ILE A 300 -21.48 12.54 -2.76
CA ILE A 300 -21.05 12.46 -4.17
C ILE A 300 -19.93 11.43 -4.36
N PRO A 301 -18.82 11.44 -3.60
CA PRO A 301 -17.77 10.42 -3.74
C PRO A 301 -18.25 9.00 -3.49
N VAL A 302 -19.09 8.81 -2.47
CA VAL A 302 -19.61 7.48 -2.15
C VAL A 302 -20.47 6.96 -3.31
N LEU A 303 -21.38 7.78 -3.85
CA LEU A 303 -22.20 7.41 -5.01
C LEU A 303 -21.33 7.14 -6.24
N ALA A 304 -20.31 7.97 -6.50
CA ALA A 304 -19.38 7.78 -7.62
C ALA A 304 -18.61 6.45 -7.48
N THR A 305 -18.13 6.11 -6.27
CA THR A 305 -17.43 4.86 -6.02
C THR A 305 -18.36 3.65 -6.18
N LEU A 306 -19.60 3.74 -5.67
CA LEU A 306 -20.58 2.67 -5.84
C LEU A 306 -20.95 2.46 -7.31
N MET A 307 -21.20 3.55 -8.08
CA MET A 307 -21.41 3.45 -9.51
C MET A 307 -20.22 2.81 -10.23
N TRP A 308 -19.01 3.23 -9.87
CA TRP A 308 -17.82 2.66 -10.49
C TRP A 308 -17.66 1.17 -10.18
N MET A 309 -17.90 0.74 -8.94
CA MET A 309 -17.88 -0.68 -8.54
C MET A 309 -18.98 -1.51 -9.23
N LEU A 310 -20.14 -0.90 -9.51
CA LEU A 310 -21.27 -1.61 -10.13
C LEU A 310 -21.06 -1.83 -11.63
N VAL A 311 -20.28 -0.96 -12.28
CA VAL A 311 -19.99 -1.01 -13.72
C VAL A 311 -18.67 -1.76 -14.00
N ALA A 312 -17.75 -1.86 -13.01
CA ALA A 312 -16.46 -2.58 -13.12
C ALA A 312 -16.60 -4.08 -12.98
#